data_2d5a13381b3196d44cac7d4c2d2e1d78
#
_entry.id   2d5a13381b3196d44cac7d4c2d2e1d78
#
_cell.length_a   1.000
_cell.length_b   1.000
_cell.length_c   1.000
_cell.angle_alpha   90.00
_cell.angle_beta   90.00
_cell.angle_gamma   90.00
#
_symmetry.space_group_name_H-M   'P 1'
#
loop_
_entity.id
_entity.type
_entity.pdbx_description
1 polymer ?
#
loop_
_entity_poly.entity_id
_entity_poly.type
_entity_poly.pdbx_seq_one_letter_code
_entity_poly.pdbx_strand_id
1 'polypeptide(L)'
;MAKLKHLSLREEIIETCLKMNEEGINQGTSGNVSARIDGGFLITASGVPYHKMKPHHIVEMDLEGRYVGDYLPSTEWRMHMDIFKHRAEAGAIVHTHSIY
;
A
#
# COMPACT_ATOMS: atom_id res chain seq x y z
N MET A 1 19.58 15.16 5.44
CA MET A 1 18.80 13.99 5.02
C MET A 1 17.35 14.36 4.80
N ALA A 2 16.82 13.95 3.66
CA ALA A 2 15.42 14.21 3.38
C ALA A 2 14.55 13.29 4.27
N LYS A 3 13.52 13.87 4.89
CA LYS A 3 12.57 13.10 5.65
C LYS A 3 11.66 12.34 4.69
N LEU A 4 11.28 11.14 5.09
CA LEU A 4 10.34 10.34 4.33
C LEU A 4 8.96 11.01 4.43
N LYS A 5 8.35 11.27 3.28
CA LYS A 5 7.04 11.92 3.22
C LYS A 5 5.94 10.98 3.73
N HIS A 6 4.93 11.57 4.33
CA HIS A 6 3.72 10.85 4.76
C HIS A 6 4.01 9.75 5.79
N LEU A 7 4.93 10.00 6.70
CA LEU A 7 5.35 8.98 7.66
C LEU A 7 4.19 8.38 8.45
N SER A 8 3.32 9.21 8.99
CA SER A 8 2.17 8.73 9.77
C SER A 8 1.28 7.81 8.96
N LEU A 9 0.99 8.19 7.71
CA LEU A 9 0.13 7.39 6.85
C LEU A 9 0.81 6.07 6.47
N ARG A 10 2.12 6.09 6.24
CA ARG A 10 2.88 4.88 5.95
C ARG A 10 2.82 3.92 7.13
N GLU A 11 2.93 4.45 8.34
CA GLU A 11 2.83 3.63 9.56
C GLU A 11 1.43 3.05 9.74
N GLU A 12 0.40 3.81 9.40
CA GLU A 12 -0.97 3.31 9.45
C GLU A 12 -1.20 2.16 8.46
N ILE A 13 -0.62 2.27 7.28
CA ILE A 13 -0.70 1.19 6.28
C ILE A 13 -0.06 -0.09 6.81
N ILE A 14 1.14 0.04 7.40
CA ILE A 14 1.84 -1.11 7.98
C ILE A 14 1.02 -1.73 9.09
N GLU A 15 0.48 -0.90 9.97
CA GLU A 15 -0.35 -1.36 11.08
C GLU A 15 -1.57 -2.13 10.58
N THR A 16 -2.20 -1.65 9.52
CA THR A 16 -3.32 -2.34 8.89
C THR A 16 -2.91 -3.71 8.35
N CYS A 17 -1.75 -3.78 7.71
CA CYS A 17 -1.23 -5.03 7.18
C CYS A 17 -0.97 -6.06 8.29
N LEU A 18 -0.36 -5.62 9.38
CA LEU A 18 -0.07 -6.49 10.51
C LEU A 18 -1.35 -7.00 11.15
N LYS A 19 -2.35 -6.13 11.24
CA LYS A 19 -3.64 -6.50 11.82
C LYS A 19 -4.36 -7.53 10.95
N MET A 20 -4.29 -7.39 9.63
CA MET A 20 -4.88 -8.36 8.72
C MET A 20 -4.27 -9.75 8.92
N ASN A 21 -2.94 -9.82 9.05
CA ASN A 21 -2.27 -11.10 9.28
C ASN A 21 -2.62 -11.67 10.65
N GLU A 22 -2.68 -10.83 11.67
CA GLU A 22 -3.01 -11.24 13.03
C GLU A 22 -4.42 -11.84 13.10
N GLU A 23 -5.36 -11.27 12.35
CA GLU A 23 -6.74 -11.73 12.36
C GLU A 23 -7.01 -12.86 11.36
N GLY A 24 -5.97 -13.34 10.67
CA GLY A 24 -6.10 -14.44 9.72
C GLY A 24 -6.85 -14.08 8.43
N ILE A 25 -7.02 -12.79 8.16
CA ILE A 25 -7.73 -12.34 6.96
C ILE A 25 -6.86 -12.53 5.71
N ASN A 26 -5.56 -12.46 5.90
CA ASN A 26 -4.61 -12.55 4.80
C ASN A 26 -3.41 -13.39 5.20
N GLN A 27 -2.73 -13.97 4.21
CA GLN A 27 -1.56 -14.81 4.48
C GLN A 27 -0.34 -14.31 3.73
N GLY A 28 0.78 -14.19 4.46
CA GLY A 28 2.06 -13.85 3.87
C GLY A 28 2.05 -12.48 3.19
N THR A 29 2.44 -12.45 1.91
CA THR A 29 2.53 -11.22 1.13
C THR A 29 1.44 -11.09 0.08
N SER A 30 0.38 -11.91 0.17
CA SER A 30 -0.61 -11.99 -0.89
C SER A 30 -1.57 -10.80 -0.96
N GLY A 31 -1.76 -10.08 0.15
CA GLY A 31 -2.64 -8.92 0.15
C GLY A 31 -1.89 -7.63 -0.10
N ASN A 32 -2.64 -6.54 -0.29
CA ASN A 32 -2.04 -5.22 -0.46
C ASN A 32 -2.96 -4.14 0.08
N VAL A 33 -2.35 -3.04 0.50
CA VAL A 33 -3.06 -1.92 1.13
C VAL A 33 -2.52 -0.64 0.53
N SER A 34 -3.42 0.29 0.23
CA SER A 34 -3.03 1.61 -0.26
C SER A 34 -3.86 2.70 0.38
N ALA A 35 -3.37 3.94 0.30
CA ALA A 35 -4.07 5.10 0.83
C ALA A 35 -3.81 6.29 -0.08
N ARG A 36 -4.83 7.12 -0.27
CA ARG A 36 -4.76 8.30 -1.13
C ARG A 36 -3.90 9.39 -0.50
N ILE A 37 -3.11 10.04 -1.34
CA ILE A 37 -2.42 11.28 -1.00
C ILE A 37 -2.71 12.30 -2.09
N ASP A 38 -2.28 13.55 -1.90
CA ASP A 38 -2.42 14.56 -2.93
C ASP A 38 -1.66 14.13 -4.18
N GLY A 39 -2.35 14.05 -5.29
CA GLY A 39 -1.75 13.72 -6.58
C GLY A 39 -1.44 12.24 -6.79
N GLY A 40 -1.82 11.35 -5.85
CA GLY A 40 -1.52 9.95 -6.03
C GLY A 40 -1.95 9.09 -4.85
N PHE A 41 -1.13 8.11 -4.55
CA PHE A 41 -1.41 7.18 -3.46
C PHE A 41 -0.12 6.52 -2.95
N LEU A 42 -0.21 5.99 -1.75
CA LEU A 42 0.83 5.13 -1.17
C LEU A 42 0.34 3.69 -1.26
N ILE A 43 1.23 2.76 -1.56
CA ILE A 43 0.87 1.35 -1.68
C ILE A 43 2.00 0.47 -1.14
N THR A 44 1.63 -0.68 -0.59
CA THR A 44 2.59 -1.66 -0.11
C THR A 44 3.49 -2.16 -1.24
N ALA A 45 4.74 -2.48 -0.90
CA ALA A 45 5.72 -2.97 -1.88
C ALA A 45 5.48 -4.44 -2.21
N SER A 46 5.91 -4.83 -3.40
CA SER A 46 5.89 -6.21 -3.83
C SER A 46 6.91 -7.03 -3.05
N GLY A 47 6.49 -8.18 -2.56
CA GLY A 47 7.41 -9.18 -2.01
C GLY A 47 7.97 -8.89 -0.62
N VAL A 48 7.47 -7.90 0.08
CA VAL A 48 7.93 -7.60 1.44
C VAL A 48 6.94 -8.18 2.45
N PRO A 49 7.37 -9.13 3.30
CA PRO A 49 6.49 -9.66 4.33
C PRO A 49 6.06 -8.55 5.29
N TYR A 50 4.81 -8.57 5.72
CA TYR A 50 4.28 -7.49 6.55
C TYR A 50 5.06 -7.28 7.85
N HIS A 51 5.51 -8.36 8.49
CA HIS A 51 6.27 -8.25 9.75
C HIS A 51 7.65 -7.63 9.58
N LYS A 52 8.16 -7.55 8.35
CA LYS A 52 9.45 -6.94 8.04
C LYS A 52 9.29 -5.56 7.39
N MET A 53 8.07 -5.13 7.19
CA MET A 53 7.79 -3.90 6.46
C MET A 53 8.12 -2.68 7.31
N LYS A 54 8.84 -1.75 6.70
CA LYS A 54 9.21 -0.47 7.30
C LYS A 54 8.58 0.66 6.47
N PRO A 55 8.46 1.87 7.01
CA PRO A 55 7.84 2.96 6.24
C PRO A 55 8.43 3.19 4.86
N HIS A 56 9.73 3.01 4.68
CA HIS A 56 10.36 3.21 3.36
C HIS A 56 10.02 2.12 2.35
N HIS A 57 9.41 1.03 2.78
CA HIS A 57 8.91 -0.01 1.87
C HIS A 57 7.57 0.36 1.26
N ILE A 58 6.87 1.35 1.83
CA ILE A 58 5.61 1.82 1.26
C ILE A 58 5.95 2.73 0.08
N VAL A 59 5.40 2.43 -1.07
CA VAL A 59 5.76 3.09 -2.33
C VAL A 59 4.80 4.23 -2.63
N GLU A 60 5.36 5.38 -3.00
CA GLU A 60 4.56 6.54 -3.40
C GLU A 60 4.37 6.48 -4.92
N MET A 61 3.11 6.53 -5.37
CA MET A 61 2.77 6.50 -6.79
C MET A 61 1.89 7.69 -7.16
N ASP A 62 2.00 8.14 -8.40
CA ASP A 62 1.07 9.13 -8.93
C ASP A 62 -0.06 8.41 -9.69
N LEU A 63 -1.02 9.19 -10.19
CA LEU A 63 -2.18 8.61 -10.90
C LEU A 63 -1.88 8.31 -12.37
N GLU A 64 -0.62 8.37 -12.76
CA GLU A 64 -0.18 8.01 -14.11
C GLU A 64 0.67 6.74 -14.10
N GLY A 65 0.83 6.10 -12.93
CA GLY A 65 1.55 4.85 -12.81
C GLY A 65 3.04 5.01 -12.57
N ARG A 66 3.51 6.22 -12.25
CA ARG A 66 4.91 6.46 -11.91
C ARG A 66 5.10 6.32 -10.42
N TYR A 67 6.24 5.81 -10.01
CA TYR A 67 6.53 5.64 -8.59
C TYR A 67 7.92 6.16 -8.23
N VAL A 68 8.11 6.41 -6.94
CA VAL A 68 9.34 6.98 -6.40
C VAL A 68 9.91 6.01 -5.37
N GLY A 69 11.23 5.82 -5.40
CA GLY A 69 11.92 5.01 -4.42
C GLY A 69 12.54 3.76 -5.01
N ASP A 70 13.16 2.96 -4.16
CA ASP A 70 13.95 1.80 -4.57
C ASP A 70 13.15 0.50 -4.62
N TYR A 71 11.90 0.52 -4.17
CA TYR A 71 11.07 -0.68 -4.08
C TYR A 71 9.97 -0.65 -5.11
N LEU A 72 9.69 -1.82 -5.69
CA LEU A 72 8.59 -1.95 -6.64
C LEU A 72 7.25 -1.96 -5.90
N PRO A 73 6.25 -1.27 -6.42
CA PRO A 73 4.92 -1.34 -5.82
C PRO A 73 4.33 -2.72 -5.97
N SER A 74 3.32 -3.04 -5.17
CA SER A 74 2.55 -4.26 -5.32
C SER A 74 2.19 -4.49 -6.79
N THR A 75 2.22 -5.74 -7.23
CA THR A 75 1.88 -6.07 -8.62
C THR A 75 0.43 -5.71 -8.98
N GLU A 76 -0.39 -5.43 -7.99
CA GLU A 76 -1.78 -5.04 -8.20
C GLU A 76 -2.00 -3.52 -8.15
N TRP A 77 -0.94 -2.75 -8.32
CA TRP A 77 -1.02 -1.29 -8.24
C TRP A 77 -2.00 -0.69 -9.25
N ARG A 78 -2.17 -1.33 -10.41
CA ARG A 78 -3.08 -0.82 -11.44
C ARG A 78 -4.53 -0.83 -10.98
N MET A 79 -4.93 -1.85 -10.26
CA MET A 79 -6.28 -1.92 -9.69
C MET A 79 -6.50 -0.80 -8.69
N HIS A 80 -5.53 -0.57 -7.80
CA HIS A 80 -5.62 0.51 -6.83
C HIS A 80 -5.68 1.88 -7.52
N MET A 81 -4.83 2.10 -8.51
CA MET A 81 -4.82 3.35 -9.27
C MET A 81 -6.17 3.61 -9.93
N ASP A 82 -6.75 2.60 -10.57
CA ASP A 82 -8.05 2.72 -11.21
C ASP A 82 -9.13 3.14 -10.22
N ILE A 83 -9.16 2.52 -9.06
CA ILE A 83 -10.14 2.86 -8.03
C ILE A 83 -9.97 4.31 -7.59
N PHE A 84 -8.73 4.74 -7.34
CA PHE A 84 -8.47 6.13 -6.91
C PHE A 84 -8.82 7.13 -8.02
N LYS A 85 -8.67 6.76 -9.28
CA LYS A 85 -9.01 7.65 -10.40
C LYS A 85 -10.52 7.80 -10.59
N HIS A 86 -11.27 6.73 -10.35
CA HIS A 86 -12.71 6.71 -10.64
C HIS A 86 -13.60 6.89 -9.41
N ARG A 87 -13.03 6.82 -8.22
CA ARG A 87 -13.77 6.95 -6.96
C ARG A 87 -13.11 8.02 -6.10
N ALA A 88 -13.50 9.27 -6.30
CA ALA A 88 -12.92 10.40 -5.57
C ALA A 88 -13.08 10.27 -4.05
N GLU A 89 -14.12 9.59 -3.59
CA GLU A 89 -14.41 9.40 -2.17
C GLU A 89 -13.54 8.32 -1.51
N ALA A 90 -12.85 7.48 -2.30
CA ALA A 90 -12.03 6.42 -1.73
C ALA A 90 -10.75 7.01 -1.13
N GLY A 91 -10.57 6.83 0.18
CA GLY A 91 -9.37 7.28 0.88
C GLY A 91 -8.34 6.19 1.06
N ALA A 92 -8.79 4.93 1.10
CA ALA A 92 -7.91 3.79 1.29
C ALA A 92 -8.52 2.55 0.66
N ILE A 93 -7.66 1.59 0.31
CA ILE A 93 -8.08 0.33 -0.29
C ILE A 93 -7.35 -0.80 0.41
N VAL A 94 -8.11 -1.82 0.81
CA VAL A 94 -7.55 -3.03 1.39
C VAL A 94 -7.95 -4.19 0.48
N HIS A 95 -6.96 -4.87 -0.08
CA HIS A 95 -7.20 -6.03 -0.93
C HIS A 95 -6.59 -7.25 -0.27
N THR A 96 -7.39 -8.26 -0.06
CA THR A 96 -6.95 -9.50 0.59
C THR A 96 -7.21 -10.67 -0.33
N HIS A 97 -6.41 -11.73 -0.17
CA HIS A 97 -6.61 -12.98 -0.87
C HIS A 97 -7.07 -14.01 0.14
N SER A 98 -8.33 -14.37 0.07
CA SER A 98 -8.92 -15.38 0.94
C SER A 98 -8.65 -16.76 0.36
N ILE A 99 -8.55 -17.76 1.24
CA ILE A 99 -8.40 -19.14 0.82
C ILE A 99 -9.71 -19.70 0.25
N TYR A 100 -10.80 -19.04 0.53
CA TYR A 100 -12.15 -19.48 0.12
C TYR A 100 -12.64 -18.71 -1.08
#